data_4f9b76304c870c1fd21569f222409f50
#
_entry.id   4f9b76304c870c1fd21569f222409f50
#
_cell.length_a   1.000
_cell.length_b   1.000
_cell.length_c   1.000
_cell.angle_alpha   90.00
_cell.angle_beta   90.00
_cell.angle_gamma   90.00
#
_symmetry.space_group_name_H-M   'P 1'
#
loop_
_entity.id
_entity.type
_entity.pdbx_description
1 polymer ?
#
loop_
_entity_poly.entity_id
_entity_poly.type
_entity_poly.pdbx_seq_one_letter_code
_entity_poly.pdbx_strand_id
1 'polypeptide(L)'
;VARWDGDEWTALGTGINGEVFALEGVNTGPLRGLYAGGAFNIAGNVNVLLLTKWDGSAWSQLAGANTVDFNGMQRVRALLHDEDANGSILYVGGENGINFPVLSNFPQSVVQWNGSEWQSMGLAMHAENEGNAPFNTRRVHALALDRTTPDTSLLVAGEFWNVTGLPAGSIARWTP
;
A
#
# COMPACT_ATOMS: atom_id res chain seq x y z
N VAL A 1 6.37 -9.45 -13.89
CA VAL A 1 5.53 -8.35 -14.44
C VAL A 1 5.90 -8.12 -15.90
N ALA A 2 4.91 -7.97 -16.77
CA ALA A 2 5.10 -7.69 -18.19
C ALA A 2 4.10 -6.63 -18.66
N ARG A 3 4.44 -5.90 -19.70
CA ARG A 3 3.61 -4.89 -20.36
C ARG A 3 3.12 -5.42 -21.69
N TRP A 4 1.85 -5.27 -21.99
CA TRP A 4 1.23 -5.46 -23.30
C TRP A 4 1.14 -4.11 -24.02
N ASP A 5 1.60 -4.00 -25.24
CA ASP A 5 1.57 -2.75 -26.04
C ASP A 5 0.49 -2.73 -27.14
N GLY A 6 -0.26 -3.81 -27.28
CA GLY A 6 -1.27 -4.03 -28.31
C GLY A 6 -0.90 -5.17 -29.26
N ASP A 7 0.37 -5.49 -29.39
CA ASP A 7 0.92 -6.51 -30.27
C ASP A 7 1.72 -7.59 -29.53
N GLU A 8 2.57 -7.18 -28.58
CA GLU A 8 3.47 -8.11 -27.89
C GLU A 8 3.60 -7.82 -26.39
N TRP A 9 4.03 -8.86 -25.65
CA TRP A 9 4.39 -8.76 -24.25
C TRP A 9 5.86 -8.45 -24.07
N THR A 10 6.16 -7.38 -23.34
CA THR A 10 7.54 -7.00 -22.98
C THR A 10 7.76 -7.15 -21.49
N ALA A 11 8.83 -7.84 -21.09
CA ALA A 11 9.21 -7.97 -19.69
C ALA A 11 9.68 -6.63 -19.12
N LEU A 12 9.35 -6.35 -17.85
CA LEU A 12 9.87 -5.18 -17.14
C LEU A 12 11.13 -5.57 -16.37
N GLY A 13 12.29 -5.35 -16.99
CA GLY A 13 13.59 -5.76 -16.46
C GLY A 13 13.68 -7.28 -16.27
N THR A 14 14.39 -7.74 -15.23
CA THR A 14 14.50 -9.17 -14.88
C THR A 14 13.33 -9.69 -14.06
N GLY A 15 12.31 -8.82 -13.82
CA GLY A 15 11.08 -9.20 -13.13
C GLY A 15 11.14 -9.05 -11.61
N ILE A 16 10.20 -9.71 -10.95
CA ILE A 16 10.00 -9.70 -9.49
C ILE A 16 9.99 -11.15 -9.01
N ASN A 17 10.65 -11.44 -7.89
CA ASN A 17 10.89 -12.83 -7.41
C ASN A 17 9.73 -13.46 -6.63
N GLY A 18 8.56 -12.82 -6.54
CA GLY A 18 7.41 -13.34 -5.81
C GLY A 18 6.08 -12.89 -6.38
N GLU A 19 5.03 -13.03 -5.58
CA GLU A 19 3.66 -12.70 -5.99
C GLU A 19 3.44 -11.18 -6.01
N VAL A 20 2.82 -10.69 -7.08
CA VAL A 20 2.36 -9.30 -7.20
C VAL A 20 0.85 -9.29 -7.09
N PHE A 21 0.32 -8.58 -6.09
CA PHE A 21 -1.12 -8.48 -5.83
C PHE A 21 -1.71 -7.15 -6.29
N ALA A 22 -0.91 -6.10 -6.34
CA ALA A 22 -1.35 -4.77 -6.71
C ALA A 22 -0.39 -4.09 -7.69
N LEU A 23 -0.95 -3.38 -8.64
CA LEU A 23 -0.23 -2.49 -9.56
C LEU A 23 -0.92 -1.13 -9.55
N GLU A 24 -0.14 -0.05 -9.53
CA GLU A 24 -0.63 1.31 -9.64
C GLU A 24 0.24 2.11 -10.60
N GLY A 25 -0.38 2.62 -11.66
CA GLY A 25 0.30 3.40 -12.70
C GLY A 25 0.09 4.90 -12.50
N VAL A 26 1.14 5.62 -12.14
CA VAL A 26 1.13 7.07 -12.00
C VAL A 26 1.74 7.70 -13.24
N ASN A 27 0.93 8.43 -14.01
CA ASN A 27 1.32 8.94 -15.32
C ASN A 27 1.95 10.34 -15.26
N THR A 28 1.69 11.11 -14.22
CA THR A 28 2.09 12.51 -14.04
C THR A 28 2.69 12.77 -12.67
N GLY A 29 3.23 13.96 -12.47
CA GLY A 29 3.70 14.44 -11.19
C GLY A 29 4.97 13.80 -10.65
N PRO A 30 5.32 14.11 -9.40
CA PRO A 30 6.58 13.68 -8.78
C PRO A 30 6.63 12.17 -8.51
N LEU A 31 5.47 11.53 -8.38
CA LEU A 31 5.38 10.08 -8.19
C LEU A 31 5.33 9.28 -9.49
N ARG A 32 5.42 9.90 -10.67
CA ARG A 32 5.35 9.20 -11.95
C ARG A 32 6.15 7.89 -11.97
N GLY A 33 5.49 6.81 -12.40
CA GLY A 33 6.06 5.45 -12.48
C GLY A 33 4.99 4.38 -12.33
N LEU A 34 5.40 3.11 -12.44
CA LEU A 34 4.55 1.96 -12.11
C LEU A 34 4.97 1.42 -10.75
N TYR A 35 4.03 1.30 -9.85
CA TYR A 35 4.24 0.70 -8.53
C TYR A 35 3.71 -0.73 -8.53
N ALA A 36 4.47 -1.63 -7.92
CA ALA A 36 4.08 -3.03 -7.73
C ALA A 36 4.16 -3.38 -6.25
N GLY A 37 3.06 -3.87 -5.71
CA GLY A 37 2.94 -4.35 -4.34
C GLY A 37 2.64 -5.84 -4.29
N GLY A 38 3.17 -6.57 -3.29
CA GLY A 38 3.00 -8.01 -3.25
C GLY A 38 3.66 -8.71 -2.08
N ALA A 39 4.06 -9.96 -2.32
CA ALA A 39 4.85 -10.79 -1.43
C ALA A 39 6.18 -11.14 -2.11
N PHE A 40 7.10 -10.21 -2.09
CA PHE A 40 8.41 -10.34 -2.73
C PHE A 40 9.47 -9.49 -2.00
N ASN A 41 10.73 -9.80 -2.24
CA ASN A 41 11.86 -9.08 -1.65
C ASN A 41 12.95 -8.69 -2.67
N ILE A 42 12.79 -9.06 -3.95
CA ILE A 42 13.69 -8.68 -5.04
C ILE A 42 12.85 -8.21 -6.22
N ALA A 43 13.18 -7.05 -6.78
CA ALA A 43 12.66 -6.55 -8.04
C ALA A 43 13.82 -6.11 -8.93
N GLY A 44 13.89 -6.66 -10.15
CA GLY A 44 15.11 -6.52 -10.95
C GLY A 44 16.32 -7.14 -10.23
N ASN A 45 17.33 -6.32 -9.99
CA ASN A 45 18.52 -6.69 -9.23
C ASN A 45 18.60 -5.93 -7.87
N VAL A 46 17.47 -5.42 -7.38
CA VAL A 46 17.40 -4.59 -6.17
C VAL A 46 16.65 -5.33 -5.07
N ASN A 47 17.20 -5.31 -3.86
CA ASN A 47 16.45 -5.72 -2.68
C ASN A 47 15.38 -4.68 -2.36
N VAL A 48 14.14 -5.13 -2.19
CA VAL A 48 12.98 -4.30 -1.89
C VAL A 48 12.14 -4.97 -0.81
N LEU A 49 11.22 -4.22 -0.19
CA LEU A 49 10.34 -4.75 0.85
C LEU A 49 8.89 -4.65 0.38
N LEU A 50 8.36 -5.73 -0.24
CA LEU A 50 6.95 -5.91 -0.61
C LEU A 50 6.39 -4.85 -1.59
N LEU A 51 7.15 -3.79 -1.87
CA LEU A 51 6.75 -2.67 -2.70
C LEU A 51 7.94 -2.13 -3.48
N THR A 52 7.74 -1.86 -4.76
CA THR A 52 8.78 -1.37 -5.66
C THR A 52 8.20 -0.40 -6.68
N LYS A 53 9.07 0.42 -7.28
CA LYS A 53 8.74 1.35 -8.36
C LYS A 53 9.54 1.01 -9.61
N TRP A 54 8.86 0.99 -10.76
CA TRP A 54 9.45 0.97 -12.10
C TRP A 54 9.41 2.37 -12.70
N ASP A 55 10.55 2.92 -13.06
CA ASP A 55 10.68 4.29 -13.62
C ASP A 55 10.55 4.36 -15.15
N GLY A 56 10.39 3.22 -15.80
CA GLY A 56 10.40 3.04 -17.25
C GLY A 56 11.62 2.26 -17.73
N SER A 57 12.67 2.13 -16.92
CA SER A 57 13.93 1.47 -17.25
C SER A 57 14.40 0.47 -16.17
N ALA A 58 14.17 0.77 -14.91
CA ALA A 58 14.64 -0.03 -13.78
C ALA A 58 13.64 -0.07 -12.61
N TRP A 59 13.72 -1.15 -11.85
CA TRP A 59 13.06 -1.28 -10.55
C TRP A 59 13.90 -0.61 -9.46
N SER A 60 13.23 0.01 -8.50
CA SER A 60 13.89 0.66 -7.37
C SER A 60 13.07 0.50 -6.09
N GLN A 61 13.76 0.55 -4.93
CA GLN A 61 13.12 0.67 -3.63
C GLN A 61 12.58 2.09 -3.45
N LEU A 62 11.45 2.24 -2.77
CA LEU A 62 10.90 3.56 -2.45
C LEU A 62 11.76 4.26 -1.40
N ALA A 63 11.90 5.57 -1.52
CA ALA A 63 12.58 6.38 -0.53
C ALA A 63 11.92 6.25 0.85
N GLY A 64 12.71 6.34 1.91
CA GLY A 64 12.22 6.23 3.28
C GLY A 64 11.77 4.83 3.72
N ALA A 65 11.90 3.79 2.89
CA ALA A 65 11.51 2.43 3.26
C ALA A 65 12.28 1.89 4.49
N ASN A 66 13.44 2.44 4.79
CA ASN A 66 14.20 2.08 6.00
C ASN A 66 13.70 2.76 7.28
N THR A 67 12.77 3.71 7.18
CA THR A 67 12.20 4.43 8.33
C THR A 67 10.92 3.80 8.85
N VAL A 68 10.41 2.81 8.15
CA VAL A 68 9.22 2.03 8.53
C VAL A 68 9.59 0.56 8.62
N ASP A 69 8.99 -0.13 9.57
CA ASP A 69 9.20 -1.56 9.73
C ASP A 69 8.09 -2.33 9.01
N PHE A 70 8.42 -2.84 7.82
CA PHE A 70 7.55 -3.72 7.05
C PHE A 70 7.54 -5.17 7.55
N ASN A 71 8.34 -5.53 8.56
CA ASN A 71 8.43 -6.91 9.04
C ASN A 71 7.10 -7.42 9.63
N GLY A 72 6.22 -6.51 10.06
CA GLY A 72 4.86 -6.85 10.47
C GLY A 72 3.91 -7.08 9.30
N MET A 73 4.16 -6.47 8.14
CA MET A 73 3.35 -6.64 6.94
C MET A 73 3.81 -7.86 6.15
N GLN A 74 2.89 -8.75 5.85
CA GLN A 74 3.21 -9.96 5.08
C GLN A 74 3.04 -9.74 3.57
N ARG A 75 2.12 -8.87 3.17
CA ARG A 75 1.78 -8.60 1.76
C ARG A 75 1.25 -7.20 1.59
N VAL A 76 1.67 -6.52 0.53
CA VAL A 76 0.98 -5.35 0.00
C VAL A 76 -0.11 -5.84 -0.96
N ARG A 77 -1.37 -5.49 -0.69
CA ARG A 77 -2.53 -6.00 -1.43
C ARG A 77 -3.26 -4.95 -2.23
N ALA A 78 -3.14 -3.69 -1.83
CA ALA A 78 -3.81 -2.57 -2.49
C ALA A 78 -2.89 -1.37 -2.59
N LEU A 79 -2.91 -0.72 -3.73
CA LEU A 79 -2.23 0.53 -4.03
C LEU A 79 -3.24 1.49 -4.63
N LEU A 80 -3.15 2.76 -4.30
CA LEU A 80 -3.99 3.80 -4.86
C LEU A 80 -3.22 5.12 -4.87
N HIS A 81 -3.15 5.77 -6.01
CA HIS A 81 -2.57 7.10 -6.13
C HIS A 81 -3.64 8.18 -6.06
N ASP A 82 -3.34 9.25 -5.35
CA ASP A 82 -4.08 10.52 -5.36
C ASP A 82 -3.14 11.68 -5.66
N GLU A 83 -3.65 12.65 -6.41
CA GLU A 83 -2.95 13.90 -6.69
C GLU A 83 -3.96 15.05 -6.60
N ASP A 84 -3.72 15.97 -5.68
CA ASP A 84 -4.52 17.15 -5.44
C ASP A 84 -3.66 18.41 -5.31
N ALA A 85 -4.25 19.51 -4.88
CA ALA A 85 -3.56 20.78 -4.68
C ALA A 85 -2.48 20.72 -3.58
N ASN A 86 -2.53 19.73 -2.68
CA ASN A 86 -1.60 19.57 -1.56
C ASN A 86 -0.41 18.66 -1.95
N GLY A 87 -0.50 17.96 -3.07
CA GLY A 87 0.57 17.11 -3.60
C GLY A 87 0.10 15.74 -4.08
N SER A 88 1.07 14.87 -4.26
CA SER A 88 0.89 13.53 -4.79
C SER A 88 1.14 12.51 -3.69
N ILE A 89 0.21 11.58 -3.49
CA ILE A 89 0.23 10.59 -2.41
C ILE A 89 -0.02 9.20 -2.98
N LEU A 90 0.76 8.23 -2.54
CA LEU A 90 0.50 6.81 -2.74
C LEU A 90 -0.01 6.19 -1.44
N TYR A 91 -1.26 5.73 -1.44
CA TYR A 91 -1.81 4.92 -0.37
C TYR A 91 -1.42 3.46 -0.57
N VAL A 92 -1.00 2.82 0.51
CA VAL A 92 -0.52 1.43 0.52
C VAL A 92 -1.29 0.66 1.58
N GLY A 93 -2.05 -0.33 1.15
CA GLY A 93 -2.82 -1.22 2.01
C GLY A 93 -2.30 -2.66 1.96
N GLY A 94 -2.35 -3.35 3.08
CA GLY A 94 -1.80 -4.70 3.12
C GLY A 94 -2.30 -5.57 4.27
N GLU A 95 -1.59 -6.64 4.52
CA GLU A 95 -1.89 -7.67 5.50
C GLU A 95 -1.02 -7.51 6.74
N ASN A 96 -1.63 -7.52 7.93
CA ASN A 96 -1.04 -7.42 9.27
C ASN A 96 -0.37 -6.08 9.64
N GLY A 97 -0.27 -5.15 8.70
CA GLY A 97 0.12 -3.77 8.96
C GLY A 97 1.62 -3.47 9.02
N ILE A 98 1.92 -2.21 8.88
CA ILE A 98 3.25 -1.61 8.93
C ILE A 98 3.46 -1.02 10.32
N ASN A 99 4.60 -1.32 10.92
CA ASN A 99 5.00 -0.71 12.18
C ASN A 99 5.71 0.62 11.93
N PHE A 100 5.29 1.63 12.65
CA PHE A 100 5.99 2.90 12.77
C PHE A 100 6.67 2.96 14.14
N PRO A 101 7.98 2.70 14.24
CA PRO A 101 8.67 2.63 15.53
C PRO A 101 8.56 3.89 16.38
N VAL A 102 8.27 5.03 15.75
CA VAL A 102 8.27 6.36 16.39
C VAL A 102 6.86 6.93 16.56
N LEU A 103 5.85 6.43 15.82
CA LEU A 103 4.56 7.12 15.69
C LEU A 103 3.35 6.37 16.24
N SER A 104 3.40 5.06 16.40
CA SER A 104 2.27 4.32 16.96
C SER A 104 2.70 2.98 17.56
N ASN A 105 2.03 2.58 18.65
CA ASN A 105 2.21 1.26 19.27
C ASN A 105 1.41 0.16 18.55
N PHE A 106 0.69 0.49 17.47
CA PHE A 106 -0.15 -0.45 16.76
C PHE A 106 0.17 -0.46 15.26
N PRO A 107 0.26 -1.65 14.64
CA PRO A 107 0.49 -1.78 13.21
C PRO A 107 -0.62 -1.10 12.40
N GLN A 108 -0.24 -0.33 11.38
CA GLN A 108 -1.15 0.33 10.45
C GLN A 108 -1.39 -0.54 9.23
N SER A 109 -2.65 -0.88 8.94
CA SER A 109 -2.98 -1.67 7.74
C SER A 109 -3.03 -0.83 6.46
N VAL A 110 -3.15 0.49 6.59
CA VAL A 110 -3.02 1.47 5.51
C VAL A 110 -2.07 2.57 5.93
N VAL A 111 -1.17 2.93 5.04
CA VAL A 111 -0.21 4.03 5.20
C VAL A 111 -0.18 4.86 3.93
N GLN A 112 0.39 6.06 4.01
CA GLN A 112 0.60 6.93 2.86
C GLN A 112 2.07 7.28 2.67
N TRP A 113 2.46 7.49 1.41
CA TRP A 113 3.80 7.89 1.01
C TRP A 113 3.73 9.06 0.03
N ASN A 114 4.51 10.13 0.28
CA ASN A 114 4.48 11.38 -0.50
C ASN A 114 5.63 11.52 -1.50
N GLY A 115 6.42 10.46 -1.70
CA GLY A 115 7.61 10.48 -2.56
C GLY A 115 8.93 10.50 -1.79
N SER A 116 8.91 10.92 -0.54
CA SER A 116 10.09 11.00 0.34
C SER A 116 9.87 10.36 1.71
N GLU A 117 8.68 10.52 2.27
CA GLU A 117 8.36 10.13 3.64
C GLU A 117 7.10 9.25 3.70
N TRP A 118 7.13 8.31 4.64
CA TRP A 118 6.00 7.50 5.04
C TRP A 118 5.25 8.16 6.18
N GLN A 119 3.94 8.15 6.12
CA GLN A 119 3.08 8.76 7.13
C GLN A 119 2.01 7.76 7.58
N SER A 120 1.80 7.75 8.90
CA SER A 120 0.69 7.02 9.52
C SER A 120 -0.61 7.78 9.29
N MET A 121 -1.66 7.05 8.95
CA MET A 121 -3.02 7.61 8.84
C MET A 121 -3.84 7.45 10.12
N GLY A 122 -3.25 6.91 11.19
CA GLY A 122 -3.98 6.61 12.43
C GLY A 122 -5.01 5.48 12.29
N LEU A 123 -4.98 4.74 11.19
CA LEU A 123 -5.92 3.67 10.88
C LEU A 123 -5.46 2.33 11.47
N ALA A 124 -5.59 2.18 12.78
CA ALA A 124 -5.42 0.89 13.43
C ALA A 124 -6.66 0.03 13.17
N MET A 125 -6.52 -1.02 12.40
CA MET A 125 -7.57 -1.98 12.10
C MET A 125 -7.45 -3.19 13.02
N HIS A 126 -8.58 -3.73 13.45
CA HIS A 126 -8.64 -4.87 14.33
C HIS A 126 -9.47 -6.00 13.70
N ALA A 127 -9.01 -7.23 13.90
CA ALA A 127 -9.77 -8.43 13.52
C ALA A 127 -10.86 -8.74 14.56
N GLU A 128 -11.87 -9.51 14.16
CA GLU A 128 -12.83 -10.08 15.09
C GLU A 128 -12.12 -11.02 16.07
N ASN A 129 -12.41 -10.90 17.37
CA ASN A 129 -11.87 -11.78 18.42
C ASN A 129 -10.34 -11.75 18.64
N GLU A 130 -9.76 -10.57 18.83
CA GLU A 130 -8.30 -10.42 19.13
C GLU A 130 -7.79 -11.21 20.35
N GLY A 131 -8.66 -11.85 21.13
CA GLY A 131 -8.29 -12.61 22.34
C GLY A 131 -7.96 -14.08 22.15
N ASN A 132 -8.33 -14.74 21.04
CA ASN A 132 -8.28 -16.20 20.92
C ASN A 132 -7.87 -16.78 19.56
N ALA A 133 -7.58 -15.97 18.56
CA ALA A 133 -7.18 -16.50 17.26
C ALA A 133 -5.65 -16.43 17.09
N PRO A 134 -4.99 -17.54 16.74
CA PRO A 134 -3.54 -17.54 16.51
C PRO A 134 -3.11 -16.72 15.28
N PHE A 135 -4.06 -16.18 14.50
CA PHE A 135 -3.80 -15.36 13.32
C PHE A 135 -4.84 -14.24 13.23
N ASN A 136 -4.57 -13.12 13.87
CA ASN A 136 -5.31 -11.87 13.71
C ASN A 136 -4.98 -11.26 12.33
N THR A 137 -5.47 -11.88 11.26
CA THR A 137 -5.24 -11.37 9.91
C THR A 137 -6.16 -10.20 9.63
N ARG A 138 -5.59 -9.02 9.66
CA ARG A 138 -6.20 -7.80 9.16
C ARG A 138 -5.72 -7.63 7.73
N ARG A 139 -6.64 -7.54 6.77
CA ARG A 139 -6.31 -7.43 5.37
C ARG A 139 -7.05 -6.29 4.73
N VAL A 140 -6.32 -5.43 4.06
CA VAL A 140 -6.89 -4.43 3.15
C VAL A 140 -6.81 -5.00 1.75
N HIS A 141 -7.96 -5.19 1.11
CA HIS A 141 -8.04 -5.76 -0.24
C HIS A 141 -8.22 -4.69 -1.32
N ALA A 142 -8.88 -3.58 -0.97
CA ALA A 142 -9.16 -2.52 -1.91
C ALA A 142 -9.12 -1.14 -1.25
N LEU A 143 -8.70 -0.17 -2.03
CA LEU A 143 -8.70 1.25 -1.73
C LEU A 143 -9.42 1.98 -2.85
N ALA A 144 -10.20 3.00 -2.51
CA ALA A 144 -10.84 3.88 -3.48
C ALA A 144 -10.97 5.30 -2.91
N LEU A 145 -11.03 6.28 -3.80
CA LEU A 145 -11.32 7.67 -3.41
C LEU A 145 -12.81 7.95 -3.61
N ASP A 146 -13.44 8.46 -2.57
CA ASP A 146 -14.78 9.05 -2.66
C ASP A 146 -14.65 10.55 -2.82
N ARG A 147 -15.03 11.05 -4.00
CA ARG A 147 -15.06 12.47 -4.37
C ARG A 147 -16.49 12.96 -4.59
N THR A 148 -17.48 12.25 -4.06
CA THR A 148 -18.90 12.64 -4.16
C THR A 148 -19.27 13.77 -3.20
N THR A 149 -18.42 14.04 -2.21
CA THR A 149 -18.51 15.16 -1.27
C THR A 149 -17.39 16.17 -1.53
N PRO A 150 -17.50 17.42 -1.08
CA PRO A 150 -16.44 18.41 -1.24
C PRO A 150 -15.07 17.97 -0.70
N ASP A 151 -15.08 17.20 0.39
CA ASP A 151 -13.87 16.65 0.99
C ASP A 151 -13.63 15.24 0.42
N THR A 152 -12.48 15.05 -0.24
CA THR A 152 -12.06 13.72 -0.71
C THR A 152 -11.85 12.80 0.48
N SER A 153 -12.44 11.62 0.43
CA SER A 153 -12.30 10.60 1.46
C SER A 153 -11.68 9.34 0.88
N LEU A 154 -10.86 8.65 1.68
CA LEU A 154 -10.36 7.34 1.35
C LEU A 154 -11.33 6.27 1.86
N LEU A 155 -11.80 5.41 0.96
CA LEU A 155 -12.54 4.20 1.28
C LEU A 155 -11.57 3.03 1.36
N VAL A 156 -11.68 2.25 2.42
CA VAL A 156 -10.86 1.07 2.68
C VAL A 156 -11.77 -0.13 2.84
N ALA A 157 -11.53 -1.18 2.05
CA ALA A 157 -12.29 -2.42 2.15
C ALA A 157 -11.39 -3.63 2.33
N GLY A 158 -11.86 -4.60 3.14
CA GLY A 158 -11.03 -5.76 3.47
C GLY A 158 -11.59 -6.64 4.57
N GLU A 159 -10.73 -7.43 5.17
CA GLU A 159 -11.04 -8.32 6.29
C GLU A 159 -10.65 -7.61 7.61
N PHE A 160 -11.56 -6.86 8.19
CA PHE A 160 -11.41 -6.22 9.50
C PHE A 160 -12.78 -5.98 10.12
N TRP A 161 -12.84 -5.97 11.45
CA TRP A 161 -14.07 -5.79 12.21
C TRP A 161 -14.29 -4.35 12.66
N ASN A 162 -13.23 -3.70 13.08
CA ASN A 162 -13.27 -2.31 13.49
C ASN A 162 -12.05 -1.53 13.00
N VAL A 163 -12.18 -0.20 12.99
CA VAL A 163 -11.11 0.75 12.74
C VAL A 163 -11.05 1.71 13.91
N THR A 164 -9.91 1.79 14.58
CA THR A 164 -9.70 2.66 15.77
C THR A 164 -10.75 2.47 16.87
N GLY A 165 -11.23 1.23 17.05
CA GLY A 165 -12.26 0.89 18.05
C GLY A 165 -13.71 1.10 17.58
N LEU A 166 -13.95 1.64 16.39
CA LEU A 166 -15.29 1.83 15.82
C LEU A 166 -15.65 0.62 14.94
N PRO A 167 -16.84 -0.01 15.13
CA PRO A 167 -17.31 -1.07 14.24
C PRO A 167 -17.38 -0.60 12.78
N ALA A 168 -16.72 -1.33 11.88
CA ALA A 168 -16.62 -0.94 10.47
C ALA A 168 -17.13 -1.99 9.49
N GLY A 169 -17.21 -3.27 9.91
CA GLY A 169 -17.80 -4.34 9.12
C GLY A 169 -17.23 -4.48 7.71
N SER A 170 -15.89 -4.59 7.58
CA SER A 170 -15.17 -4.81 6.31
C SER A 170 -15.10 -3.61 5.35
N ILE A 171 -15.68 -2.46 5.70
CA ILE A 171 -15.53 -1.21 4.94
C ILE A 171 -15.45 -0.03 5.90
N ALA A 172 -14.55 0.90 5.62
CA ALA A 172 -14.39 2.13 6.39
C ALA A 172 -14.12 3.32 5.47
N ARG A 173 -14.52 4.51 5.92
CA ARG A 173 -14.21 5.80 5.31
C ARG A 173 -13.26 6.57 6.22
N TRP A 174 -12.20 7.09 5.64
CA TRP A 174 -11.28 8.02 6.29
C TRP A 174 -11.33 9.38 5.58
N THR A 175 -11.42 10.44 6.35
CA THR A 175 -11.38 11.84 5.86
C THR A 175 -10.20 12.52 6.53
N PRO A 176 -9.31 13.21 5.78
CA PRO A 176 -8.14 13.93 6.30
C PRO A 176 -8.49 14.99 7.31
#